data_265bf15e3486afbab56eee49a7ece93e
#
_entry.id   265bf15e3486afbab56eee49a7ece93e
#
_cell.length_a   1.000
_cell.length_b   1.000
_cell.length_c   1.000
_cell.angle_alpha   90.00
_cell.angle_beta   90.00
_cell.angle_gamma   90.00
#
_symmetry.space_group_name_H-M   'P 1'
#
loop_
_entity.id
_entity.type
_entity.pdbx_description
1 polymer ?
#
loop_
_entity_poly.entity_id
_entity_poly.type
_entity_poly.pdbx_seq_one_letter_code
_entity_poly.pdbx_strand_id
1 'polypeptide(L)'
;MDNISINSSNNQLKTATKFLNVTAAFWFLVAVLGQWIFAYYIAVTYGGSAVEGDLEKWNEDLYIGFIEGDWVGNSILVAHIFLAFVITVGGPIQLIPQLRNRALTFHRWNGRVYVLTA
;
A
#
# COMPACT_ATOMS: atom_id res chain seq x y z
N MET A 1 -30.50 -27.76 -31.07
CA MET A 1 -29.94 -26.39 -31.26
C MET A 1 -29.46 -25.75 -30.00
N ASP A 2 -29.99 -26.10 -28.83
CA ASP A 2 -29.68 -25.43 -27.53
C ASP A 2 -28.30 -25.74 -26.95
N ASN A 3 -27.73 -26.92 -27.19
CA ASN A 3 -26.45 -27.30 -26.66
C ASN A 3 -25.24 -26.55 -27.25
N ILE A 4 -25.34 -26.09 -28.49
CA ILE A 4 -24.28 -25.34 -29.17
C ILE A 4 -24.24 -23.90 -28.67
N SER A 5 -25.39 -23.27 -28.45
CA SER A 5 -25.49 -21.91 -27.90
C SER A 5 -25.03 -21.84 -26.44
N ILE A 6 -25.37 -22.82 -25.62
CA ILE A 6 -24.91 -22.94 -24.22
C ILE A 6 -23.39 -23.11 -24.16
N ASN A 7 -22.83 -23.93 -25.04
CA ASN A 7 -21.39 -24.20 -25.05
C ASN A 7 -20.57 -22.97 -25.51
N SER A 8 -21.07 -22.23 -26.50
CA SER A 8 -20.45 -20.97 -26.95
C SER A 8 -20.51 -19.89 -25.87
N SER A 9 -21.63 -19.74 -25.17
CA SER A 9 -21.81 -18.82 -24.06
C SER A 9 -20.85 -19.15 -22.89
N ASN A 10 -20.73 -20.43 -22.53
CA ASN A 10 -19.81 -20.89 -21.49
C ASN A 10 -18.34 -20.61 -21.84
N ASN A 11 -17.95 -20.76 -23.10
CA ASN A 11 -16.60 -20.46 -23.56
C ASN A 11 -16.30 -18.95 -23.51
N GLN A 12 -17.26 -18.12 -23.90
CA GLN A 12 -17.13 -16.66 -23.80
C GLN A 12 -16.98 -16.21 -22.33
N LEU A 13 -17.79 -16.77 -21.43
CA LEU A 13 -17.69 -16.48 -19.98
C LEU A 13 -16.33 -16.87 -19.41
N LYS A 14 -15.82 -18.05 -19.76
CA LYS A 14 -14.47 -18.50 -19.31
C LYS A 14 -13.37 -17.58 -19.83
N THR A 15 -13.46 -17.15 -21.09
CA THR A 15 -12.47 -16.24 -21.68
C THR A 15 -12.53 -14.86 -21.02
N ALA A 16 -13.72 -14.31 -20.81
CA ALA A 16 -13.92 -13.05 -20.12
C ALA A 16 -13.38 -13.09 -18.67
N THR A 17 -13.70 -14.15 -17.93
CA THR A 17 -13.20 -14.35 -16.56
C THR A 17 -11.66 -14.45 -16.53
N LYS A 18 -11.05 -15.17 -17.47
CA LYS A 18 -9.60 -15.28 -17.57
C LYS A 18 -8.97 -13.91 -17.85
N PHE A 19 -9.53 -13.15 -18.78
CA PHE A 19 -9.04 -11.81 -19.11
C PHE A 19 -9.16 -10.87 -17.91
N LEU A 20 -10.29 -10.85 -17.22
CA LEU A 20 -10.47 -10.06 -15.99
C LEU A 20 -9.47 -10.41 -14.90
N ASN A 21 -9.23 -11.70 -14.68
CA ASN A 21 -8.27 -12.15 -13.66
C ASN A 21 -6.84 -11.74 -14.01
N VAL A 22 -6.44 -11.84 -15.27
CA VAL A 22 -5.09 -11.41 -15.72
C VAL A 22 -4.94 -9.90 -15.58
N THR A 23 -5.94 -9.13 -15.99
CA THR A 23 -5.94 -7.67 -15.88
C THR A 23 -5.90 -7.23 -14.41
N ALA A 24 -6.71 -7.85 -13.57
CA ALA A 24 -6.71 -7.56 -12.13
C ALA A 24 -5.36 -7.89 -11.48
N ALA A 25 -4.75 -9.03 -11.82
CA ALA A 25 -3.42 -9.41 -11.32
C ALA A 25 -2.33 -8.43 -11.78
N PHE A 26 -2.39 -7.98 -13.04
CA PHE A 26 -1.45 -6.99 -13.56
C PHE A 26 -1.55 -5.66 -12.79
N TRP A 27 -2.76 -5.11 -12.65
CA TRP A 27 -2.97 -3.86 -11.92
C TRP A 27 -2.61 -3.99 -10.44
N PHE A 28 -2.91 -5.13 -9.82
CA PHE A 28 -2.49 -5.41 -8.46
C PHE A 28 -0.97 -5.37 -8.32
N LEU A 29 -0.25 -6.01 -9.25
CA LEU A 29 1.23 -6.00 -9.24
C LEU A 29 1.79 -4.58 -9.40
N VAL A 30 1.24 -3.80 -10.33
CA VAL A 30 1.66 -2.40 -10.54
C VAL A 30 1.43 -1.57 -9.28
N ALA A 31 0.26 -1.71 -8.65
CA ALA A 31 -0.07 -0.99 -7.42
C ALA A 31 0.86 -1.37 -6.25
N VAL A 32 1.12 -2.66 -6.05
CA VAL A 32 2.01 -3.17 -4.99
C VAL A 32 3.44 -2.67 -5.18
N LEU A 33 3.95 -2.75 -6.41
CA LEU A 33 5.30 -2.27 -6.71
C LEU A 33 5.41 -0.76 -6.49
N GLY A 34 4.43 0.01 -6.96
CA GLY A 34 4.40 1.46 -6.73
C GLY A 34 4.37 1.82 -5.24
N GLN A 35 3.54 1.13 -4.46
CA GLN A 35 3.47 1.36 -3.01
C GLN A 35 4.76 0.99 -2.28
N TRP A 36 5.43 -0.08 -2.67
CA TRP A 36 6.68 -0.48 -2.04
C TRP A 36 7.84 0.44 -2.42
N ILE A 37 7.90 0.91 -3.67
CA ILE A 37 8.86 1.94 -4.09
C ILE A 37 8.64 3.21 -3.28
N PHE A 38 7.38 3.62 -3.09
CA PHE A 38 7.04 4.80 -2.30
C PHE A 38 7.36 4.61 -0.80
N ALA A 39 7.09 3.44 -0.24
CA ALA A 39 7.48 3.12 1.14
C ALA A 39 9.00 3.16 1.33
N TYR A 40 9.75 2.63 0.37
CA TYR A 40 11.22 2.70 0.37
C TYR A 40 11.71 4.15 0.33
N TYR A 41 11.11 4.97 -0.54
CA TYR A 41 11.40 6.40 -0.61
C TYR A 41 11.16 7.10 0.74
N ILE A 42 10.00 6.89 1.37
CA ILE A 42 9.71 7.44 2.70
C ILE A 42 10.77 7.00 3.74
N ALA A 43 11.09 5.71 3.76
CA ALA A 43 12.03 5.16 4.72
C ALA A 43 13.44 5.75 4.57
N VAL A 44 13.92 5.90 3.34
CA VAL A 44 15.28 6.41 3.06
C VAL A 44 15.32 7.92 3.27
N THR A 45 14.38 8.66 2.70
CA THR A 45 14.40 10.13 2.74
C THR A 45 14.10 10.66 4.13
N TYR A 46 12.97 10.26 4.69
CA TYR A 46 12.53 10.79 6.00
C TYR A 46 13.10 10.01 7.17
N GLY A 47 13.17 8.69 7.06
CA GLY A 47 13.76 7.84 8.09
C GLY A 47 15.27 8.03 8.19
N GLY A 48 15.97 8.09 7.06
CA GLY A 48 17.42 8.34 7.02
C GLY A 48 17.78 9.66 7.68
N SER A 49 17.15 10.76 7.28
CA SER A 49 17.36 12.09 7.84
C SER A 49 17.05 12.15 9.34
N ALA A 50 16.00 11.45 9.79
CA ALA A 50 15.66 11.36 11.21
C ALA A 50 16.72 10.63 12.03
N VAL A 51 17.33 9.57 11.50
CA VAL A 51 18.43 8.84 12.15
C VAL A 51 19.71 9.67 12.19
N GLU A 52 19.99 10.44 11.15
CA GLU A 52 21.12 11.36 11.08
C GLU A 52 20.94 12.58 11.99
N GLY A 53 19.72 12.85 12.46
CA GLY A 53 19.36 14.02 13.26
C GLY A 53 19.23 15.31 12.45
N ASP A 54 19.15 15.19 11.13
CA ASP A 54 19.04 16.31 10.18
C ASP A 54 17.62 16.38 9.59
N LEU A 55 16.69 16.86 10.42
CA LEU A 55 15.29 16.99 10.02
C LEU A 55 15.04 18.16 9.05
N GLU A 56 15.99 19.09 8.92
CA GLU A 56 15.88 20.21 7.97
C GLU A 56 15.87 19.73 6.52
N LYS A 57 16.45 18.58 6.22
CA LYS A 57 16.38 17.94 4.90
C LYS A 57 14.94 17.67 4.43
N TRP A 58 13.99 17.55 5.36
CA TRP A 58 12.58 17.36 5.01
C TRP A 58 11.99 18.57 4.29
N ASN A 59 12.58 19.76 4.48
CA ASN A 59 12.15 20.99 3.82
C ASN A 59 12.53 21.05 2.33
N GLU A 60 13.40 20.15 1.87
CA GLU A 60 13.72 20.03 0.44
C GLU A 60 12.56 19.43 -0.36
N ASP A 61 11.81 18.49 0.26
CA ASP A 61 10.71 17.78 -0.38
C ASP A 61 9.34 18.32 0.04
N LEU A 62 9.23 18.88 1.24
CA LEU A 62 7.98 19.38 1.81
C LEU A 62 7.96 20.90 1.80
N TYR A 63 6.88 21.49 1.28
CA TYR A 63 6.70 22.94 1.25
C TYR A 63 6.76 23.58 2.64
N ILE A 64 6.19 22.90 3.65
CA ILE A 64 6.33 23.21 5.08
C ILE A 64 6.64 21.87 5.74
N GLY A 65 7.91 21.65 6.02
CA GLY A 65 8.40 20.45 6.69
C GLY A 65 8.75 20.72 8.14
N PHE A 66 10.00 20.53 8.51
CA PHE A 66 10.51 20.81 9.84
C PHE A 66 10.64 22.33 10.09
N ILE A 67 10.14 22.78 11.23
CA ILE A 67 10.25 24.19 11.68
C ILE A 67 10.96 24.19 13.03
N GLU A 68 12.12 24.86 13.11
CA GLU A 68 12.87 24.99 14.35
C GLU A 68 12.03 25.68 15.45
N GLY A 69 11.96 25.05 16.62
CA GLY A 69 11.16 25.53 17.76
C GLY A 69 9.68 25.16 17.75
N ASP A 70 9.11 24.67 16.65
CA ASP A 70 7.74 24.17 16.59
C ASP A 70 7.64 22.70 16.99
N TRP A 71 7.66 22.47 18.30
CA TRP A 71 7.62 21.11 18.83
C TRP A 71 6.33 20.34 18.50
N VAL A 72 5.20 21.03 18.49
CA VAL A 72 3.88 20.43 18.25
C VAL A 72 3.73 20.08 16.77
N GLY A 73 3.99 21.02 15.86
CA GLY A 73 3.91 20.81 14.42
C GLY A 73 4.85 19.71 13.95
N ASN A 74 6.11 19.73 14.42
CA ASN A 74 7.09 18.71 14.09
C ASN A 74 6.68 17.30 14.57
N SER A 75 6.10 17.19 15.78
CA SER A 75 5.62 15.92 16.30
C SER A 75 4.44 15.36 15.48
N ILE A 76 3.54 16.21 15.04
CA ILE A 76 2.42 15.84 14.17
C ILE A 76 2.94 15.39 12.81
N LEU A 77 3.92 16.11 12.24
CA LEU A 77 4.54 15.75 10.96
C LEU A 77 5.20 14.37 11.03
N VAL A 78 6.01 14.10 12.08
CA VAL A 78 6.65 12.81 12.30
C VAL A 78 5.62 11.69 12.42
N ALA A 79 4.56 11.91 13.21
CA ALA A 79 3.47 10.95 13.37
C ALA A 79 2.78 10.69 12.02
N HIS A 80 2.50 11.72 11.23
CA HIS A 80 1.88 11.59 9.91
C HIS A 80 2.74 10.77 8.95
N ILE A 81 4.04 11.05 8.86
CA ILE A 81 4.98 10.31 8.00
C ILE A 81 5.05 8.84 8.43
N PHE A 82 5.11 8.58 9.75
CA PHE A 82 5.12 7.22 10.28
C PHE A 82 3.83 6.46 9.95
N LEU A 83 2.67 7.07 10.14
CA LEU A 83 1.37 6.48 9.80
C LEU A 83 1.24 6.23 8.30
N ALA A 84 1.67 7.18 7.47
CA ALA A 84 1.69 7.04 6.01
C ALA A 84 2.56 5.84 5.59
N PHE A 85 3.72 5.65 6.21
CA PHE A 85 4.57 4.49 5.97
C PHE A 85 3.86 3.18 6.34
N VAL A 86 3.25 3.10 7.53
CA VAL A 86 2.51 1.91 8.00
C VAL A 86 1.38 1.55 7.05
N ILE A 87 0.59 2.52 6.60
CA ILE A 87 -0.52 2.32 5.66
C ILE A 87 0.01 1.83 4.31
N THR A 88 1.07 2.46 3.80
CA THR A 88 1.65 2.13 2.50
C THR A 88 2.21 0.71 2.46
N VAL A 89 2.84 0.25 3.54
CA VAL A 89 3.34 -1.13 3.65
C VAL A 89 2.20 -2.12 3.96
N GLY A 90 1.30 -1.75 4.87
CA GLY A 90 0.24 -2.62 5.36
C GLY A 90 -0.85 -2.91 4.32
N GLY A 91 -1.16 -1.95 3.45
CA GLY A 91 -2.20 -2.08 2.44
C GLY A 91 -2.01 -3.24 1.47
N PRO A 92 -0.88 -3.33 0.75
CA PRO A 92 -0.59 -4.46 -0.15
C PRO A 92 -0.60 -5.80 0.57
N ILE A 93 -0.07 -5.85 1.79
CA ILE A 93 -0.03 -7.06 2.61
C ILE A 93 -1.45 -7.58 2.90
N GLN A 94 -2.42 -6.68 3.12
CA GLN A 94 -3.82 -7.05 3.32
C GLN A 94 -4.46 -7.72 2.10
N LEU A 95 -4.01 -7.35 0.91
CA LEU A 95 -4.57 -7.84 -0.34
C LEU A 95 -4.01 -9.21 -0.78
N ILE A 96 -2.96 -9.72 -0.12
CA ILE A 96 -2.33 -11.00 -0.47
C ILE A 96 -3.24 -12.18 -0.02
N PRO A 97 -3.82 -12.96 -0.98
CA PRO A 97 -4.74 -14.04 -0.62
C PRO A 97 -4.09 -15.15 0.21
N GLN A 98 -2.79 -15.40 0.00
CA GLN A 98 -2.03 -16.42 0.73
C GLN A 98 -1.92 -16.07 2.22
N LEU A 99 -1.72 -14.81 2.56
CA LEU A 99 -1.71 -14.36 3.95
C LEU A 99 -3.09 -14.50 4.60
N ARG A 100 -4.14 -14.12 3.90
CA ARG A 100 -5.50 -14.27 4.38
C ARG A 100 -5.84 -15.72 4.70
N ASN A 101 -5.37 -16.67 3.88
CA ASN A 101 -5.73 -18.09 4.03
C ASN A 101 -4.82 -18.84 5.00
N ARG A 102 -3.54 -18.46 5.14
CA ARG A 102 -2.55 -19.18 5.95
C ARG A 102 -2.23 -18.51 7.28
N ALA A 103 -2.40 -17.19 7.38
CA ALA A 103 -2.02 -16.40 8.55
C ALA A 103 -3.16 -15.47 8.99
N LEU A 104 -4.34 -16.06 9.29
CA LEU A 104 -5.55 -15.31 9.66
C LEU A 104 -5.34 -14.33 10.82
N THR A 105 -4.56 -14.72 11.83
CA THR A 105 -4.26 -13.86 12.98
C THR A 105 -3.46 -12.63 12.56
N PHE A 106 -2.43 -12.83 11.75
CA PHE A 106 -1.61 -11.75 11.21
C PHE A 106 -2.45 -10.82 10.31
N HIS A 107 -3.24 -11.39 9.41
CA HIS A 107 -4.15 -10.63 8.53
C HIS A 107 -5.13 -9.78 9.34
N ARG A 108 -5.74 -10.32 10.40
CA ARG A 108 -6.66 -9.56 11.28
C ARG A 108 -5.96 -8.44 12.03
N TRP A 109 -4.74 -8.69 12.54
CA TRP A 109 -3.96 -7.67 13.24
C TRP A 109 -3.53 -6.55 12.31
N ASN A 110 -2.95 -6.89 11.16
CA ASN A 110 -2.57 -5.92 10.15
C ASN A 110 -3.78 -5.08 9.67
N GLY A 111 -4.95 -5.73 9.49
CA GLY A 111 -6.18 -5.02 9.14
C GLY A 111 -6.64 -4.03 10.20
N ARG A 112 -6.53 -4.38 11.48
CA ARG A 112 -6.86 -3.45 12.58
C ARG A 112 -5.90 -2.26 12.61
N VAL A 113 -4.60 -2.52 12.50
CA VAL A 113 -3.59 -1.45 12.42
C VAL A 113 -3.87 -0.56 11.22
N TYR A 114 -4.11 -1.14 10.04
CA TYR A 114 -4.42 -0.39 8.83
C TYR A 114 -5.63 0.54 9.00
N VAL A 115 -6.74 0.03 9.53
CA VAL A 115 -7.97 0.82 9.74
C VAL A 115 -7.79 1.89 10.82
N LEU A 116 -6.99 1.62 11.85
CA LEU A 116 -6.73 2.60 12.93
C LEU A 116 -5.76 3.71 12.50
N THR A 117 -4.93 3.44 11.50
CA THR A 117 -3.92 4.41 11.00
C THR A 117 -4.38 5.18 9.77
N ALA A 118 -5.43 4.72 9.09
CA ALA A 118 -6.04 5.39 7.96
C ALA A 118 -7.00 6.50 8.38
#